data_aea30e6030c7cda8b461a0d131146fc1
#
_entry.id   aea30e6030c7cda8b461a0d131146fc1
#
_cell.length_a   1.000
_cell.length_b   1.000
_cell.length_c   1.000
_cell.angle_alpha   90.00
_cell.angle_beta   90.00
_cell.angle_gamma   90.00
#
_symmetry.space_group_name_H-M   'P 1'
#
loop_
_entity.id
_entity.type
_entity.pdbx_description
1 polymer ?
#
loop_
_entity_poly.entity_id
_entity_poly.type
_entity_poly.pdbx_seq_one_letter_code
_entity_poly.pdbx_strand_id
1 'polypeptide(L)'
;MAPHRWHLSALLALFIVSQQAVSINGVAYHTITVDQSGHGNFRTIQSAINSIPSNNNRWICIYVKAGIYREKVVIPMDKPFIFLRGAGRKRTFIVWGDHLSISQSPTFSMMADNFVARGISFMNNYNLPVLKNRNPRKPAVAAMIAGDKASFYKCSFYGVQDTLWDVEGRHYFKGCFIEGAVDFIFGAGQSIYEKCMISVVGRALGPGIRGFITAQGRDSPKETNGFVFKECKVTGDGQAYLGRPWRVYSRVLFYKTEMPGIIVPAGWDPWNYSGKEQLLTYAEHDCYGAGADTSKRVSWEKRLSTSTVMGMTSLGYINAEGWLNGQP
;
A
#
# COMPACT_ATOMS: atom_id res chain seq x y z
N MET A 1 37.07 -53.52 -40.69
CA MET A 1 37.00 -52.99 -39.29
C MET A 1 36.23 -51.69 -39.38
N ALA A 2 34.96 -51.69 -38.91
CA ALA A 2 34.11 -50.51 -38.88
C ALA A 2 33.95 -50.05 -37.40
N PRO A 3 33.99 -48.76 -37.10
CA PRO A 3 33.83 -48.30 -35.74
C PRO A 3 32.35 -48.15 -35.34
N HIS A 4 31.95 -48.73 -34.22
CA HIS A 4 30.67 -48.61 -33.60
C HIS A 4 30.43 -47.16 -33.12
N ARG A 5 29.36 -46.53 -33.61
CA ARG A 5 28.81 -45.26 -33.08
C ARG A 5 27.85 -45.59 -31.95
N TRP A 6 28.17 -45.13 -30.72
CA TRP A 6 27.27 -45.12 -29.61
C TRP A 6 26.37 -43.85 -29.69
N HIS A 7 25.08 -44.03 -29.91
CA HIS A 7 24.08 -42.94 -29.74
C HIS A 7 23.70 -42.88 -28.26
N LEU A 8 24.15 -41.84 -27.57
CA LEU A 8 23.58 -41.44 -26.27
C LEU A 8 22.27 -40.76 -26.54
N SER A 9 21.14 -41.42 -26.24
CA SER A 9 19.82 -40.83 -26.17
C SER A 9 19.67 -40.20 -24.78
N ALA A 10 19.74 -38.88 -24.71
CA ALA A 10 19.40 -38.12 -23.49
C ALA A 10 17.89 -38.15 -23.32
N LEU A 11 17.39 -38.95 -22.40
CA LEU A 11 16.00 -38.90 -21.88
C LEU A 11 15.83 -37.67 -21.00
N LEU A 12 15.20 -36.63 -21.56
CA LEU A 12 14.72 -35.46 -20.81
C LEU A 12 13.48 -35.91 -20.05
N ALA A 13 13.62 -36.26 -18.79
CA ALA A 13 12.49 -36.54 -17.91
C ALA A 13 11.79 -35.19 -17.54
N LEU A 14 10.70 -34.89 -18.24
CA LEU A 14 9.77 -33.84 -17.82
C LEU A 14 9.09 -34.28 -16.54
N PHE A 15 9.53 -33.75 -15.40
CA PHE A 15 8.77 -33.80 -14.16
C PHE A 15 7.57 -32.86 -14.29
N ILE A 16 6.44 -33.37 -14.77
CA ILE A 16 5.12 -32.72 -14.63
C ILE A 16 4.69 -32.94 -13.18
N VAL A 17 5.06 -32.01 -12.30
CA VAL A 17 4.43 -31.94 -10.99
C VAL A 17 2.99 -31.44 -11.23
N SER A 18 2.01 -32.31 -11.10
CA SER A 18 0.59 -31.95 -11.12
C SER A 18 0.29 -31.06 -9.90
N GLN A 19 0.42 -29.75 -10.08
CA GLN A 19 0.05 -28.81 -9.05
C GLN A 19 -1.46 -28.57 -9.15
N GLN A 20 -2.19 -28.93 -8.08
CA GLN A 20 -3.61 -28.67 -8.00
C GLN A 20 -3.86 -27.17 -8.04
N ALA A 21 -4.69 -26.72 -8.97
CA ALA A 21 -5.16 -25.35 -9.02
C ALA A 21 -6.06 -25.10 -7.80
N VAL A 22 -5.66 -24.22 -6.92
CA VAL A 22 -6.49 -23.75 -5.79
C VAL A 22 -7.35 -22.60 -6.31
N SER A 23 -8.64 -22.56 -5.95
CA SER A 23 -9.50 -21.42 -6.27
C SER A 23 -9.96 -20.71 -5.01
N ILE A 24 -9.94 -19.39 -5.03
CA ILE A 24 -10.61 -18.52 -4.06
C ILE A 24 -11.57 -17.65 -4.87
N ASN A 25 -12.81 -17.53 -4.43
CA ASN A 25 -13.86 -16.79 -5.16
C ASN A 25 -14.06 -17.29 -6.62
N GLY A 26 -13.77 -18.57 -6.92
CA GLY A 26 -13.88 -19.12 -8.26
C GLY A 26 -12.71 -18.78 -9.21
N VAL A 27 -11.73 -18.01 -8.77
CA VAL A 27 -10.53 -17.65 -9.58
C VAL A 27 -9.43 -18.70 -9.35
N ALA A 28 -9.04 -19.38 -10.41
CA ALA A 28 -7.95 -20.35 -10.35
C ALA A 28 -6.58 -19.68 -10.39
N TYR A 29 -5.63 -20.19 -9.61
CA TYR A 29 -4.23 -19.74 -9.62
C TYR A 29 -3.26 -20.90 -9.34
N HIS A 30 -2.05 -20.74 -9.86
CA HIS A 30 -0.92 -21.60 -9.53
C HIS A 30 -0.17 -21.05 -8.32
N THR A 31 0.34 -21.91 -7.43
CA THR A 31 1.04 -21.49 -6.23
C THR A 31 2.53 -21.82 -6.28
N ILE A 32 3.35 -20.81 -6.03
CA ILE A 32 4.79 -20.88 -5.77
C ILE A 32 5.00 -20.63 -4.28
N THR A 33 5.70 -21.51 -3.58
CA THR A 33 5.99 -21.35 -2.15
C THR A 33 7.37 -20.78 -1.91
N VAL A 34 7.44 -19.71 -1.12
CA VAL A 34 8.69 -19.12 -0.62
C VAL A 34 8.89 -19.50 0.83
N ASP A 35 10.04 -20.13 1.14
CA ASP A 35 10.41 -20.57 2.48
C ASP A 35 11.92 -20.39 2.70
N GLN A 36 12.30 -19.54 3.64
CA GLN A 36 13.71 -19.27 3.98
C GLN A 36 14.45 -20.52 4.44
N SER A 37 13.75 -21.51 5.04
CA SER A 37 14.35 -22.77 5.48
C SER A 37 14.72 -23.70 4.31
N GLY A 38 14.27 -23.40 3.10
CA GLY A 38 14.54 -24.18 1.89
C GLY A 38 13.54 -25.29 1.59
N HIS A 39 12.42 -25.39 2.33
CA HIS A 39 11.35 -26.36 2.06
C HIS A 39 10.27 -25.80 1.12
N GLY A 40 10.55 -24.72 0.38
CA GLY A 40 9.70 -24.14 -0.65
C GLY A 40 10.34 -24.23 -2.03
N ASN A 41 9.67 -23.69 -3.05
CA ASN A 41 10.22 -23.58 -4.40
C ASN A 41 11.39 -22.58 -4.45
N PHE A 42 11.33 -21.52 -3.62
CA PHE A 42 12.33 -20.47 -3.52
C PHE A 42 12.60 -20.10 -2.06
N ARG A 43 13.80 -19.59 -1.78
CA ARG A 43 14.17 -19.07 -0.45
C ARG A 43 13.88 -17.57 -0.31
N THR A 44 13.78 -16.83 -1.41
CA THR A 44 13.54 -15.39 -1.44
C THR A 44 12.31 -15.05 -2.28
N ILE A 45 11.65 -13.95 -1.93
CA ILE A 45 10.45 -13.48 -2.65
C ILE A 45 10.86 -13.00 -4.04
N GLN A 46 11.99 -12.27 -4.14
CA GLN A 46 12.44 -11.76 -5.43
C GLN A 46 12.77 -12.89 -6.41
N SER A 47 13.37 -14.00 -5.96
CA SER A 47 13.63 -15.15 -6.82
C SER A 47 12.33 -15.78 -7.35
N ALA A 48 11.28 -15.86 -6.53
CA ALA A 48 9.96 -16.32 -6.95
C ALA A 48 9.35 -15.39 -8.00
N ILE A 49 9.41 -14.07 -7.82
CA ILE A 49 8.96 -13.07 -8.80
C ILE A 49 9.74 -13.22 -10.11
N ASN A 50 11.07 -13.36 -10.02
CA ASN A 50 11.92 -13.49 -11.21
C ASN A 50 11.57 -14.73 -12.06
N SER A 51 11.10 -15.82 -11.45
CA SER A 51 10.68 -17.04 -12.14
C SER A 51 9.36 -16.92 -12.92
N ILE A 52 8.55 -15.89 -12.65
CA ILE A 52 7.30 -15.67 -13.37
C ILE A 52 7.62 -15.13 -14.77
N PRO A 53 7.01 -15.66 -15.84
CA PRO A 53 7.22 -15.14 -17.19
C PRO A 53 6.80 -13.68 -17.33
N SER A 54 7.48 -12.94 -18.19
CA SER A 54 7.03 -11.62 -18.62
C SER A 54 5.69 -11.73 -19.35
N ASN A 55 4.84 -10.71 -19.21
CA ASN A 55 3.50 -10.65 -19.79
C ASN A 55 2.59 -11.82 -19.38
N ASN A 56 2.77 -12.28 -18.15
CA ASN A 56 1.90 -13.29 -17.56
C ASN A 56 0.43 -12.82 -17.59
N ASN A 57 -0.48 -13.72 -17.99
CA ASN A 57 -1.92 -13.42 -18.12
C ASN A 57 -2.80 -14.28 -17.21
N ARG A 58 -2.22 -14.96 -16.23
CA ARG A 58 -2.91 -15.83 -15.27
C ARG A 58 -2.44 -15.53 -13.86
N TRP A 59 -3.36 -15.63 -12.89
CA TRP A 59 -3.00 -15.44 -11.50
C TRP A 59 -1.97 -16.46 -11.03
N ILE A 60 -0.86 -15.96 -10.49
CA ILE A 60 0.17 -16.75 -9.83
C ILE A 60 0.24 -16.32 -8.37
N CYS A 61 -0.03 -17.25 -7.46
CA CYS A 61 0.10 -17.03 -6.04
C CYS A 61 1.55 -17.27 -5.60
N ILE A 62 2.19 -16.27 -5.04
CA ILE A 62 3.44 -16.43 -4.30
C ILE A 62 3.08 -16.53 -2.82
N TYR A 63 3.04 -17.76 -2.29
CA TYR A 63 2.79 -17.99 -0.87
C TYR A 63 4.10 -17.89 -0.08
N VAL A 64 4.18 -16.86 0.75
CA VAL A 64 5.36 -16.57 1.57
C VAL A 64 5.12 -17.09 2.99
N LYS A 65 5.88 -18.11 3.41
CA LYS A 65 5.80 -18.66 4.76
C LYS A 65 6.17 -17.61 5.82
N ALA A 66 5.84 -17.91 7.07
CA ALA A 66 6.19 -17.04 8.19
C ALA A 66 7.71 -16.81 8.26
N GLY A 67 8.11 -15.56 8.45
CA GLY A 67 9.52 -15.18 8.52
C GLY A 67 9.73 -13.68 8.30
N ILE A 68 10.96 -13.24 8.52
CA ILE A 68 11.43 -11.88 8.25
C ILE A 68 12.33 -11.94 7.02
N TYR A 69 11.79 -11.55 5.87
CA TYR A 69 12.49 -11.52 4.60
C TYR A 69 13.21 -10.18 4.44
N ARG A 70 14.54 -10.22 4.64
CA ARG A 70 15.39 -9.03 4.53
C ARG A 70 15.85 -8.87 3.09
N GLU A 71 14.94 -8.37 2.28
CA GLU A 71 15.17 -8.16 0.84
C GLU A 71 14.37 -6.97 0.33
N LYS A 72 14.87 -6.34 -0.70
CA LYS A 72 14.19 -5.35 -1.49
C LYS A 72 13.44 -6.06 -2.60
N VAL A 73 12.14 -5.89 -2.65
CA VAL A 73 11.27 -6.63 -3.55
C VAL A 73 10.70 -5.72 -4.62
N VAL A 74 10.88 -6.10 -5.88
CA VAL A 74 10.39 -5.36 -7.04
C VAL A 74 9.53 -6.29 -7.91
N ILE A 75 8.28 -5.89 -8.16
CA ILE A 75 7.42 -6.48 -9.19
C ILE A 75 7.44 -5.53 -10.39
N PRO A 76 8.15 -5.89 -11.47
CA PRO A 76 8.27 -5.03 -12.63
C PRO A 76 6.96 -5.02 -13.44
N MET A 77 6.79 -4.00 -14.28
CA MET A 77 5.56 -3.73 -15.04
C MET A 77 5.15 -4.91 -15.94
N ASP A 78 6.10 -5.67 -16.45
CA ASP A 78 5.89 -6.82 -17.34
C ASP A 78 5.46 -8.10 -16.61
N LYS A 79 5.20 -8.06 -15.29
CA LYS A 79 4.77 -9.23 -14.49
C LYS A 79 3.42 -9.01 -13.79
N PRO A 80 2.32 -8.86 -14.55
CA PRO A 80 0.98 -8.70 -13.98
C PRO A 80 0.42 -10.03 -13.41
N PHE A 81 -0.76 -9.98 -12.79
CA PHE A 81 -1.50 -11.09 -12.21
C PHE A 81 -0.73 -11.86 -11.12
N ILE A 82 -0.13 -11.11 -10.19
CA ILE A 82 0.54 -11.69 -9.02
C ILE A 82 -0.34 -11.57 -7.78
N PHE A 83 -0.54 -12.70 -7.09
CA PHE A 83 -1.15 -12.77 -5.77
C PHE A 83 -0.05 -13.06 -4.72
N LEU A 84 0.41 -12.04 -4.00
CA LEU A 84 1.40 -12.16 -2.93
C LEU A 84 0.69 -12.45 -1.60
N ARG A 85 0.81 -13.67 -1.10
CA ARG A 85 0.12 -14.13 0.10
C ARG A 85 1.11 -14.47 1.21
N GLY A 86 1.03 -13.77 2.35
CA GLY A 86 1.78 -14.11 3.56
C GLY A 86 1.03 -15.09 4.47
N ALA A 87 1.73 -15.68 5.43
CA ALA A 87 1.15 -16.52 6.48
C ALA A 87 0.40 -15.71 7.56
N GLY A 88 0.31 -14.40 7.41
CA GLY A 88 -0.36 -13.44 8.28
C GLY A 88 0.50 -12.20 8.51
N ARG A 89 -0.13 -11.00 8.59
CA ARG A 89 0.58 -9.73 8.71
C ARG A 89 1.48 -9.60 9.96
N LYS A 90 1.25 -10.41 10.99
CA LYS A 90 2.11 -10.46 12.18
C LYS A 90 3.17 -11.57 12.11
N ARG A 91 3.23 -12.30 11.01
CA ARG A 91 4.08 -13.50 10.85
C ARG A 91 4.99 -13.44 9.63
N THR A 92 4.62 -12.69 8.60
CA THR A 92 5.40 -12.56 7.36
C THR A 92 5.73 -11.09 7.13
N PHE A 93 7.03 -10.77 7.12
CA PHE A 93 7.52 -9.40 6.97
C PHE A 93 8.52 -9.33 5.81
N ILE A 94 8.37 -8.32 4.97
CA ILE A 94 9.39 -7.86 4.01
C ILE A 94 10.02 -6.61 4.63
N VAL A 95 11.33 -6.62 4.84
CA VAL A 95 12.02 -5.56 5.60
C VAL A 95 13.27 -5.10 4.85
N TRP A 96 13.41 -3.78 4.69
CA TRP A 96 14.61 -3.14 4.16
C TRP A 96 14.80 -1.77 4.82
N GLY A 97 15.91 -1.07 4.56
CA GLY A 97 16.23 0.19 5.24
C GLY A 97 16.82 1.28 4.34
N ASP A 98 16.62 1.23 3.02
CA ASP A 98 17.06 2.28 2.12
C ASP A 98 16.27 3.59 2.34
N HIS A 99 16.96 4.75 2.14
CA HIS A 99 16.40 6.08 2.46
C HIS A 99 17.04 7.22 1.65
N LEU A 100 17.87 6.92 0.65
CA LEU A 100 18.61 7.94 -0.11
C LEU A 100 17.75 8.62 -1.17
N SER A 101 16.74 7.93 -1.69
CA SER A 101 15.84 8.44 -2.73
C SER A 101 14.45 7.84 -2.55
N ILE A 102 13.39 8.64 -2.63
CA ILE A 102 12.00 8.18 -2.55
C ILE A 102 11.71 7.13 -3.62
N SER A 103 12.20 7.33 -4.85
CA SER A 103 11.92 6.44 -5.98
C SER A 103 12.79 5.17 -6.01
N GLN A 104 14.00 5.22 -5.46
CA GLN A 104 14.95 4.11 -5.53
C GLN A 104 15.03 3.29 -4.24
N SER A 105 14.50 3.81 -3.13
CA SER A 105 14.66 3.21 -1.82
C SER A 105 13.47 2.41 -1.27
N PRO A 106 12.31 2.24 -1.96
CA PRO A 106 11.22 1.46 -1.39
C PRO A 106 11.65 0.03 -1.04
N THR A 107 11.17 -0.47 0.10
CA THR A 107 11.34 -1.88 0.48
C THR A 107 10.60 -2.80 -0.48
N PHE A 108 9.39 -2.40 -0.88
CA PHE A 108 8.57 -3.10 -1.85
C PHE A 108 8.11 -2.13 -2.94
N SER A 109 8.33 -2.48 -4.20
CA SER A 109 7.87 -1.72 -5.37
C SER A 109 6.99 -2.59 -6.24
N MET A 110 5.76 -2.14 -6.50
CA MET A 110 4.80 -2.81 -7.36
C MET A 110 4.44 -1.89 -8.52
N MET A 111 4.87 -2.28 -9.73
CA MET A 111 4.66 -1.51 -10.96
C MET A 111 3.74 -2.25 -11.95
N ALA A 112 3.43 -3.51 -11.69
CA ALA A 112 2.59 -4.32 -12.55
C ALA A 112 1.10 -4.14 -12.23
N ASP A 113 0.25 -4.22 -13.25
CA ASP A 113 -1.20 -4.24 -13.09
C ASP A 113 -1.72 -5.58 -12.52
N ASN A 114 -2.96 -5.55 -12.00
CA ASN A 114 -3.64 -6.75 -11.49
C ASN A 114 -2.85 -7.44 -10.38
N PHE A 115 -2.68 -6.76 -9.28
CA PHE A 115 -1.94 -7.24 -8.11
C PHE A 115 -2.84 -7.44 -6.89
N VAL A 116 -2.60 -8.52 -6.16
CA VAL A 116 -3.24 -8.75 -4.85
C VAL A 116 -2.17 -9.03 -3.81
N ALA A 117 -2.25 -8.38 -2.65
CA ALA A 117 -1.50 -8.76 -1.46
C ALA A 117 -2.44 -9.14 -0.32
N ARG A 118 -2.13 -10.21 0.42
CA ARG A 118 -2.92 -10.63 1.57
C ARG A 118 -2.06 -11.10 2.73
N GLY A 119 -2.29 -10.53 3.92
CA GLY A 119 -1.71 -11.02 5.16
C GLY A 119 -0.19 -10.94 5.25
N ILE A 120 0.41 -9.89 4.72
CA ILE A 120 1.86 -9.65 4.71
C ILE A 120 2.17 -8.24 5.19
N SER A 121 3.34 -8.03 5.77
CA SER A 121 3.82 -6.74 6.25
C SER A 121 5.00 -6.24 5.44
N PHE A 122 4.95 -4.98 5.07
CA PHE A 122 5.99 -4.21 4.40
C PHE A 122 6.57 -3.21 5.39
N MET A 123 7.88 -3.22 5.59
CA MET A 123 8.53 -2.37 6.59
C MET A 123 9.79 -1.73 6.03
N ASN A 124 9.85 -0.40 6.07
CA ASN A 124 11.14 0.25 5.99
C ASN A 124 11.62 0.54 7.42
N ASN A 125 12.72 -0.07 7.81
CA ASN A 125 13.22 -0.01 9.17
C ASN A 125 14.29 1.06 9.41
N TYR A 126 14.52 1.97 8.48
CA TYR A 126 15.52 3.01 8.62
C TYR A 126 15.33 3.87 9.89
N ASN A 127 14.09 4.29 10.15
CA ASN A 127 13.73 5.06 11.35
C ASN A 127 13.03 4.21 12.43
N LEU A 128 13.15 2.90 12.39
CA LEU A 128 12.57 1.99 13.39
C LEU A 128 13.64 1.21 14.15
N PRO A 129 13.42 0.82 15.40
CA PRO A 129 12.26 1.18 16.24
C PRO A 129 12.36 2.63 16.72
N VAL A 130 11.23 3.34 16.73
CA VAL A 130 11.13 4.79 16.96
C VAL A 130 11.89 5.29 18.19
N LEU A 131 11.73 4.64 19.35
CA LEU A 131 12.33 5.11 20.61
C LEU A 131 13.83 4.86 20.75
N LYS A 132 14.39 3.96 19.95
CA LYS A 132 15.81 3.57 20.02
C LYS A 132 16.60 4.02 18.80
N ASN A 133 15.93 4.47 17.78
CA ASN A 133 16.59 4.90 16.54
C ASN A 133 17.16 6.31 16.71
N ARG A 134 18.41 6.51 16.28
CA ARG A 134 19.12 7.79 16.32
C ARG A 134 19.39 8.36 14.92
N ASN A 135 18.94 7.69 13.89
CA ASN A 135 19.06 8.18 12.51
C ASN A 135 18.29 9.48 12.35
N PRO A 136 18.80 10.46 11.60
CA PRO A 136 18.03 11.61 11.19
C PRO A 136 16.75 11.13 10.47
N ARG A 137 15.60 11.73 10.78
CA ARG A 137 14.37 11.41 10.07
C ARG A 137 14.53 11.77 8.59
N LYS A 138 14.24 10.80 7.71
CA LYS A 138 14.26 10.95 6.26
C LYS A 138 13.11 10.18 5.64
N PRO A 139 12.69 10.55 4.41
CA PRO A 139 11.82 9.73 3.60
C PRO A 139 12.35 8.29 3.50
N ALA A 140 11.51 7.31 3.86
CA ALA A 140 11.90 5.91 3.91
C ALA A 140 10.70 5.01 3.60
N VAL A 141 10.48 4.77 2.30
CA VAL A 141 9.27 4.15 1.78
C VAL A 141 9.24 2.64 2.09
N ALA A 142 8.17 2.19 2.75
CA ALA A 142 7.93 0.77 2.97
C ALA A 142 7.32 0.09 1.74
N ALA A 143 6.40 0.76 1.05
CA ALA A 143 5.79 0.25 -0.18
C ALA A 143 5.49 1.38 -1.16
N MET A 144 5.86 1.16 -2.43
CA MET A 144 5.54 1.98 -3.59
C MET A 144 4.60 1.21 -4.51
N ILE A 145 3.43 1.77 -4.80
CA ILE A 145 2.37 1.13 -5.58
C ILE A 145 2.06 2.00 -6.79
N ALA A 146 2.42 1.53 -7.98
CA ALA A 146 2.29 2.29 -9.23
C ALA A 146 1.47 1.57 -10.32
N GLY A 147 1.24 0.24 -10.20
CA GLY A 147 0.41 -0.51 -11.15
C GLY A 147 -1.08 -0.33 -10.86
N ASP A 148 -1.91 -0.36 -11.91
CA ASP A 148 -3.36 -0.26 -11.80
C ASP A 148 -4.01 -1.57 -11.29
N LYS A 149 -5.22 -1.49 -10.70
CA LYS A 149 -6.02 -2.63 -10.23
C LYS A 149 -5.32 -3.45 -9.12
N ALA A 150 -4.75 -2.75 -8.14
CA ALA A 150 -4.08 -3.40 -7.03
C ALA A 150 -4.95 -3.42 -5.76
N SER A 151 -4.94 -4.55 -5.04
CA SER A 151 -5.66 -4.67 -3.78
C SER A 151 -4.81 -5.27 -2.66
N PHE A 152 -5.03 -4.77 -1.45
CA PHE A 152 -4.32 -5.15 -0.24
C PHE A 152 -5.31 -5.53 0.85
N TYR A 153 -5.26 -6.79 1.30
CA TYR A 153 -6.17 -7.30 2.32
C TYR A 153 -5.42 -7.69 3.58
N LYS A 154 -5.76 -7.06 4.71
CA LYS A 154 -5.15 -7.38 6.03
C LYS A 154 -3.62 -7.34 5.97
N CYS A 155 -3.05 -6.42 5.22
CA CYS A 155 -1.62 -6.13 5.16
C CYS A 155 -1.22 -5.09 6.20
N SER A 156 0.08 -4.91 6.41
CA SER A 156 0.58 -3.81 7.23
C SER A 156 1.74 -3.08 6.54
N PHE A 157 1.81 -1.77 6.78
CA PHE A 157 2.86 -0.90 6.27
C PHE A 157 3.48 -0.15 7.44
N TYR A 158 4.79 -0.30 7.65
CA TYR A 158 5.51 0.27 8.79
C TYR A 158 6.62 1.19 8.33
N GLY A 159 6.61 2.41 8.82
CA GLY A 159 7.63 3.43 8.59
C GLY A 159 7.41 4.63 9.51
N VAL A 160 8.08 5.74 9.24
CA VAL A 160 7.93 7.01 9.97
C VAL A 160 7.58 8.16 9.03
N GLN A 161 8.40 8.43 8.03
CA GLN A 161 8.12 9.42 6.99
C GLN A 161 8.01 8.74 5.64
N ASP A 162 6.95 9.08 4.86
CA ASP A 162 6.70 8.57 3.51
C ASP A 162 6.53 7.02 3.48
N THR A 163 5.71 6.47 4.38
CA THR A 163 5.61 5.01 4.56
C THR A 163 4.98 4.30 3.37
N LEU A 164 3.81 4.75 2.92
CA LEU A 164 3.07 4.18 1.80
C LEU A 164 2.96 5.19 0.66
N TRP A 165 3.69 4.95 -0.40
CA TRP A 165 3.60 5.71 -1.64
C TRP A 165 2.58 5.07 -2.59
N ASP A 166 1.39 5.60 -2.57
CA ASP A 166 0.26 5.25 -3.45
C ASP A 166 0.37 6.14 -4.70
N VAL A 167 1.22 5.71 -5.66
CA VAL A 167 1.76 6.58 -6.74
C VAL A 167 0.66 7.01 -7.70
N GLU A 168 0.04 6.03 -8.36
CA GLU A 168 -0.99 6.20 -9.40
C GLU A 168 -1.73 4.88 -9.61
N GLY A 169 -2.84 4.90 -10.34
CA GLY A 169 -3.69 3.73 -10.56
C GLY A 169 -4.84 3.63 -9.54
N ARG A 170 -5.65 2.58 -9.68
CA ARG A 170 -6.82 2.32 -8.82
C ARG A 170 -6.49 1.25 -7.80
N HIS A 171 -6.64 1.61 -6.52
CA HIS A 171 -6.21 0.73 -5.44
C HIS A 171 -7.28 0.54 -4.38
N TYR A 172 -7.28 -0.64 -3.79
CA TYR A 172 -8.17 -1.01 -2.70
C TYR A 172 -7.41 -1.57 -1.51
N PHE A 173 -7.48 -0.90 -0.38
CA PHE A 173 -6.86 -1.34 0.88
C PHE A 173 -7.97 -1.70 1.87
N LYS A 174 -8.07 -2.97 2.28
CA LYS A 174 -9.11 -3.42 3.21
C LYS A 174 -8.55 -4.07 4.46
N GLY A 175 -8.92 -3.51 5.62
CA GLY A 175 -8.51 -4.02 6.94
C GLY A 175 -6.98 -3.95 7.16
N CYS A 176 -6.30 -3.03 6.47
CA CYS A 176 -4.86 -2.84 6.57
C CYS A 176 -4.48 -2.03 7.82
N PHE A 177 -3.23 -2.16 8.25
CA PHE A 177 -2.59 -1.33 9.26
C PHE A 177 -1.53 -0.48 8.60
N ILE A 178 -1.59 0.84 8.76
CA ILE A 178 -0.65 1.78 8.15
C ILE A 178 -0.11 2.68 9.25
N GLU A 179 1.21 2.69 9.43
CA GLU A 179 1.89 3.40 10.49
C GLU A 179 2.87 4.42 9.95
N GLY A 180 2.89 5.60 10.55
CA GLY A 180 3.85 6.65 10.24
C GLY A 180 3.61 7.92 11.05
N ALA A 181 4.34 8.98 10.72
CA ALA A 181 4.24 10.27 11.38
C ALA A 181 4.14 11.44 10.40
N VAL A 182 4.83 11.41 9.26
CA VAL A 182 4.86 12.50 8.29
C VAL A 182 4.57 11.97 6.90
N ASP A 183 3.52 12.51 6.26
CA ASP A 183 3.15 12.21 4.87
C ASP A 183 3.12 10.69 4.60
N PHE A 184 2.67 9.94 5.60
CA PHE A 184 2.90 8.50 5.60
C PHE A 184 1.93 7.71 4.72
N ILE A 185 0.93 8.39 4.11
CA ILE A 185 0.12 7.89 3.01
C ILE A 185 0.12 9.00 1.95
N PHE A 186 0.89 8.83 0.88
CA PHE A 186 1.11 9.90 -0.09
C PHE A 186 1.11 9.38 -1.53
N GLY A 187 0.95 10.27 -2.51
CA GLY A 187 0.90 9.94 -3.92
C GLY A 187 -0.37 10.42 -4.60
N ALA A 188 -0.60 9.93 -5.82
CA ALA A 188 -1.71 10.35 -6.67
C ALA A 188 -2.65 9.19 -7.07
N GLY A 189 -2.70 8.11 -6.29
CA GLY A 189 -3.62 7.00 -6.51
C GLY A 189 -5.09 7.41 -6.42
N GLN A 190 -5.95 6.66 -7.11
CA GLN A 190 -7.39 6.66 -6.95
C GLN A 190 -7.77 5.51 -6.03
N SER A 191 -7.84 5.78 -4.71
CA SER A 191 -7.74 4.73 -3.72
C SER A 191 -8.84 4.79 -2.66
N ILE A 192 -9.36 3.60 -2.31
CA ILE A 192 -10.22 3.41 -1.16
C ILE A 192 -9.47 2.63 -0.08
N TYR A 193 -9.36 3.23 1.09
CA TYR A 193 -8.89 2.61 2.33
C TYR A 193 -10.13 2.28 3.17
N GLU A 194 -10.55 1.00 3.19
CA GLU A 194 -11.75 0.56 3.90
C GLU A 194 -11.40 -0.21 5.17
N LYS A 195 -11.96 0.21 6.29
CA LYS A 195 -11.76 -0.44 7.61
C LYS A 195 -10.28 -0.62 7.96
N CYS A 196 -9.45 0.35 7.55
CA CYS A 196 -8.04 0.36 7.87
C CYS A 196 -7.78 1.03 9.23
N MET A 197 -6.72 0.59 9.88
CA MET A 197 -6.19 1.25 11.09
C MET A 197 -5.01 2.13 10.68
N ILE A 198 -5.13 3.42 10.93
CA ILE A 198 -4.14 4.46 10.60
C ILE A 198 -3.46 4.86 11.91
N SER A 199 -2.20 4.50 12.08
CA SER A 199 -1.47 4.65 13.35
C SER A 199 -0.45 5.79 13.26
N VAL A 200 -0.68 6.85 14.01
CA VAL A 200 0.26 7.98 14.13
C VAL A 200 1.30 7.67 15.20
N VAL A 201 2.58 7.72 14.85
CA VAL A 201 3.70 7.57 15.79
C VAL A 201 4.34 8.93 16.07
N GLY A 202 3.54 9.86 16.66
CA GLY A 202 3.94 11.24 16.91
C GLY A 202 5.17 11.38 17.79
N ARG A 203 5.42 10.41 18.69
CA ARG A 203 6.65 10.34 19.50
C ARG A 203 7.94 10.28 18.67
N ALA A 204 7.85 9.95 17.37
CA ALA A 204 8.98 9.99 16.45
C ALA A 204 9.39 11.41 16.05
N LEU A 205 8.53 12.41 16.33
CA LEU A 205 8.72 13.79 15.85
C LEU A 205 9.35 14.72 16.88
N GLY A 206 9.37 14.31 18.13
CA GLY A 206 9.77 15.17 19.24
C GLY A 206 8.65 16.10 19.74
N PRO A 207 8.87 16.79 20.86
CA PRO A 207 7.86 17.61 21.52
C PRO A 207 7.36 18.76 20.63
N GLY A 208 6.05 18.94 20.57
CA GLY A 208 5.40 20.05 19.86
C GLY A 208 5.37 19.95 18.34
N ILE A 209 6.03 18.96 17.73
CA ILE A 209 6.00 18.77 16.29
C ILE A 209 4.77 17.95 15.92
N ARG A 210 4.01 18.45 14.93
CA ARG A 210 2.80 17.80 14.43
C ARG A 210 3.11 16.90 13.24
N GLY A 211 2.40 15.76 13.15
CA GLY A 211 2.47 14.85 12.02
C GLY A 211 1.47 15.19 10.92
N PHE A 212 1.55 14.45 9.82
CA PHE A 212 0.63 14.55 8.67
C PHE A 212 0.28 13.13 8.22
N ILE A 213 -1.01 12.78 8.22
CA ILE A 213 -1.46 11.46 7.80
C ILE A 213 -1.32 11.32 6.29
N THR A 214 -1.86 12.28 5.54
CA THR A 214 -1.86 12.22 4.07
C THR A 214 -1.08 13.35 3.42
N ALA A 215 -0.50 13.06 2.25
CA ALA A 215 0.04 14.04 1.31
C ALA A 215 -0.39 13.64 -0.11
N GLN A 216 -1.65 13.88 -0.46
CA GLN A 216 -2.22 13.48 -1.75
C GLN A 216 -1.77 14.43 -2.88
N GLY A 217 -1.50 13.85 -4.07
CA GLY A 217 -0.80 14.50 -5.16
C GLY A 217 -1.59 14.67 -6.46
N ARG A 218 -2.92 14.83 -6.41
CA ARG A 218 -3.72 15.17 -7.60
C ARG A 218 -3.30 16.52 -8.18
N ASP A 219 -2.96 16.55 -9.47
CA ASP A 219 -2.34 17.71 -10.11
C ASP A 219 -3.25 18.43 -11.12
N SER A 220 -4.40 17.84 -11.48
CA SER A 220 -5.36 18.44 -12.41
C SER A 220 -6.79 18.30 -11.91
N PRO A 221 -7.65 19.32 -12.17
CA PRO A 221 -9.09 19.22 -11.85
C PRO A 221 -9.82 18.16 -12.69
N LYS A 222 -9.23 17.75 -13.82
CA LYS A 222 -9.78 16.73 -14.71
C LYS A 222 -9.52 15.30 -14.25
N GLU A 223 -8.51 15.09 -13.37
CA GLU A 223 -8.21 13.77 -12.84
C GLU A 223 -9.28 13.31 -11.85
N THR A 224 -9.53 12.00 -11.83
CA THR A 224 -10.51 11.37 -10.94
C THR A 224 -9.94 10.87 -9.63
N ASN A 225 -8.62 10.81 -9.53
CA ASN A 225 -7.87 10.29 -8.38
C ASN A 225 -8.12 11.09 -7.08
N GLY A 226 -7.82 10.46 -5.98
CA GLY A 226 -7.97 10.97 -4.62
C GLY A 226 -8.02 9.82 -3.61
N PHE A 227 -7.75 10.12 -2.35
CA PHE A 227 -7.78 9.15 -1.26
C PHE A 227 -9.11 9.21 -0.52
N VAL A 228 -9.74 8.05 -0.35
CA VAL A 228 -10.98 7.88 0.42
C VAL A 228 -10.73 6.94 1.58
N PHE A 229 -10.83 7.44 2.81
CA PHE A 229 -10.76 6.67 4.04
C PHE A 229 -12.18 6.36 4.51
N LYS A 230 -12.62 5.12 4.29
CA LYS A 230 -13.98 4.67 4.57
C LYS A 230 -14.01 3.77 5.81
N GLU A 231 -14.76 4.18 6.82
CA GLU A 231 -14.95 3.39 8.06
C GLU A 231 -13.59 2.99 8.70
N CYS A 232 -12.62 3.87 8.61
CA CYS A 232 -11.29 3.67 9.17
C CYS A 232 -11.26 4.04 10.67
N LYS A 233 -10.15 3.69 11.31
CA LYS A 233 -9.84 4.11 12.68
C LYS A 233 -8.47 4.75 12.72
N VAL A 234 -8.40 6.00 13.14
CA VAL A 234 -7.14 6.67 13.46
C VAL A 234 -6.76 6.32 14.90
N THR A 235 -5.49 6.06 15.14
CA THR A 235 -4.94 5.72 16.48
C THR A 235 -3.53 6.29 16.61
N GLY A 236 -2.92 6.10 17.76
CA GLY A 236 -1.52 6.45 17.99
C GLY A 236 -1.32 7.54 19.05
N ASP A 237 -0.25 8.30 18.89
CA ASP A 237 0.16 9.33 19.86
C ASP A 237 0.65 10.61 19.17
N GLY A 238 0.87 11.67 19.98
CA GLY A 238 1.25 13.00 19.51
C GLY A 238 0.06 13.79 18.96
N GLN A 239 0.35 14.66 18.01
CA GLN A 239 -0.65 15.44 17.27
C GLN A 239 -0.42 15.32 15.76
N ALA A 240 -1.49 15.23 14.97
CA ALA A 240 -1.40 15.15 13.52
C ALA A 240 -2.52 15.90 12.81
N TYR A 241 -2.19 16.44 11.65
CA TYR A 241 -3.17 16.85 10.64
C TYR A 241 -3.69 15.61 9.89
N LEU A 242 -4.92 15.67 9.40
CA LEU A 242 -5.48 14.67 8.48
C LEU A 242 -4.72 14.63 7.16
N GLY A 243 -4.19 15.79 6.76
CA GLY A 243 -3.34 15.87 5.59
C GLY A 243 -2.90 17.27 5.21
N ARG A 244 -2.02 17.28 4.21
CA ARG A 244 -1.53 18.48 3.52
C ARG A 244 -1.39 18.20 2.02
N PRO A 245 -1.51 19.19 1.13
CA PRO A 245 -1.50 18.98 -0.31
C PRO A 245 -0.09 18.82 -0.88
N TRP A 246 0.23 17.67 -1.48
CA TRP A 246 1.46 17.54 -2.25
C TRP A 246 1.35 18.24 -3.62
N ARG A 247 0.11 18.29 -4.19
CA ARG A 247 -0.19 19.03 -5.42
C ARG A 247 -1.46 19.86 -5.24
N VAL A 248 -1.63 20.84 -6.14
CA VAL A 248 -2.62 21.93 -5.99
C VAL A 248 -4.08 21.50 -6.03
N TYR A 249 -4.40 20.36 -6.64
CA TYR A 249 -5.77 19.83 -6.70
C TYR A 249 -5.97 18.62 -5.78
N SER A 250 -5.13 18.47 -4.78
CA SER A 250 -5.18 17.36 -3.81
C SER A 250 -6.59 17.09 -3.32
N ARG A 251 -6.95 15.78 -3.25
CA ARG A 251 -8.29 15.33 -2.88
C ARG A 251 -8.22 14.22 -1.83
N VAL A 252 -8.80 14.46 -0.65
CA VAL A 252 -8.89 13.48 0.44
C VAL A 252 -10.28 13.56 1.08
N LEU A 253 -10.91 12.40 1.29
CA LEU A 253 -12.18 12.27 2.01
C LEU A 253 -12.02 11.26 3.15
N PHE A 254 -12.32 11.68 4.38
CA PHE A 254 -12.57 10.77 5.49
C PHE A 254 -14.08 10.60 5.66
N TYR A 255 -14.54 9.34 5.64
CA TYR A 255 -15.95 8.98 5.74
C TYR A 255 -16.17 7.96 6.86
N LYS A 256 -17.06 8.29 7.81
CA LYS A 256 -17.39 7.45 8.97
C LYS A 256 -16.15 6.89 9.69
N THR A 257 -15.13 7.73 9.80
CA THR A 257 -13.84 7.36 10.41
C THR A 257 -13.81 7.77 11.88
N GLU A 258 -13.34 6.86 12.74
CA GLU A 258 -13.08 7.15 14.16
C GLU A 258 -11.80 7.97 14.28
N MET A 259 -11.90 9.16 14.89
CA MET A 259 -10.79 10.10 15.05
C MET A 259 -10.58 10.41 16.54
N PRO A 260 -9.44 10.01 17.13
CA PRO A 260 -9.10 10.35 18.50
C PRO A 260 -8.65 11.81 18.63
N GLY A 261 -8.52 12.30 19.85
CA GLY A 261 -8.09 13.68 20.15
C GLY A 261 -6.65 14.03 19.72
N ILE A 262 -5.94 13.14 19.04
CA ILE A 262 -4.63 13.46 18.43
C ILE A 262 -4.77 14.26 17.13
N ILE A 263 -5.95 14.32 16.51
CA ILE A 263 -6.19 15.16 15.35
C ILE A 263 -6.25 16.62 15.79
N VAL A 264 -5.41 17.46 15.23
CA VAL A 264 -5.36 18.89 15.55
C VAL A 264 -6.68 19.56 15.18
N PRO A 265 -7.17 20.56 15.97
CA PRO A 265 -8.45 21.21 15.72
C PRO A 265 -8.61 21.78 14.30
N ALA A 266 -7.54 22.30 13.70
CA ALA A 266 -7.55 22.80 12.33
C ALA A 266 -7.82 21.71 11.27
N GLY A 267 -7.52 20.45 11.56
CA GLY A 267 -7.74 19.28 10.71
C GLY A 267 -6.76 19.19 9.54
N TRP A 268 -6.58 20.23 8.78
CA TRP A 268 -5.83 20.28 7.54
C TRP A 268 -4.79 21.40 7.53
N ASP A 269 -3.72 21.23 6.79
CA ASP A 269 -2.65 22.20 6.60
C ASP A 269 -2.53 22.57 5.11
N PRO A 270 -2.49 23.84 4.71
CA PRO A 270 -2.43 24.24 3.32
C PRO A 270 -1.04 24.08 2.70
N TRP A 271 -0.01 23.84 3.50
CA TRP A 271 1.39 23.73 3.13
C TRP A 271 1.82 24.88 2.17
N ASN A 272 2.26 24.54 0.96
CA ASN A 272 2.73 25.50 -0.05
C ASN A 272 1.59 26.13 -0.87
N TYR A 273 0.32 25.88 -0.53
CA TYR A 273 -0.84 26.34 -1.30
C TYR A 273 -1.72 27.33 -0.52
N SER A 274 -1.15 28.03 0.46
CA SER A 274 -1.81 29.15 1.12
C SER A 274 -2.25 30.19 0.08
N GLY A 275 -3.52 30.61 0.14
CA GLY A 275 -4.17 31.47 -0.85
C GLY A 275 -4.71 30.74 -2.09
N LYS A 276 -4.54 29.41 -2.19
CA LYS A 276 -5.08 28.56 -3.27
C LYS A 276 -5.92 27.38 -2.74
N GLU A 277 -6.32 27.44 -1.47
CA GLU A 277 -7.03 26.36 -0.77
C GLU A 277 -8.38 26.04 -1.41
N GLN A 278 -8.98 26.98 -2.14
CA GLN A 278 -10.22 26.74 -2.90
C GLN A 278 -10.10 25.64 -3.96
N LEU A 279 -8.86 25.32 -4.40
CA LEU A 279 -8.59 24.26 -5.39
C LEU A 279 -8.48 22.86 -4.74
N LEU A 280 -8.29 22.82 -3.42
CA LEU A 280 -8.20 21.57 -2.65
C LEU A 280 -9.59 20.98 -2.44
N THR A 281 -9.66 19.67 -2.37
CA THR A 281 -10.88 18.93 -2.01
C THR A 281 -10.59 18.08 -0.77
N TYR A 282 -10.57 18.72 0.38
CA TYR A 282 -10.39 18.06 1.67
C TYR A 282 -11.70 18.08 2.43
N ALA A 283 -12.17 16.91 2.85
CA ALA A 283 -13.48 16.76 3.46
C ALA A 283 -13.52 15.65 4.50
N GLU A 284 -14.39 15.87 5.49
CA GLU A 284 -14.82 14.88 6.46
C GLU A 284 -16.34 14.70 6.34
N HIS A 285 -16.84 13.46 6.50
CA HIS A 285 -18.26 13.20 6.47
C HIS A 285 -18.63 12.08 7.44
N ASP A 286 -19.54 12.35 8.38
CA ASP A 286 -19.98 11.43 9.44
C ASP A 286 -18.82 10.84 10.27
N CYS A 287 -17.70 11.52 10.38
CA CYS A 287 -16.60 11.11 11.24
C CYS A 287 -16.99 11.31 12.71
N TYR A 288 -16.40 10.54 13.63
CA TYR A 288 -16.74 10.56 15.03
C TYR A 288 -15.50 10.40 15.94
N GLY A 289 -15.68 10.69 17.24
CA GLY A 289 -14.61 10.71 18.23
C GLY A 289 -14.14 12.12 18.55
N ALA A 290 -13.27 12.25 19.54
CA ALA A 290 -12.84 13.55 20.06
C ALA A 290 -12.08 14.41 19.02
N GLY A 291 -11.44 13.78 18.04
CA GLY A 291 -10.74 14.48 16.96
C GLY A 291 -11.61 14.85 15.76
N ALA A 292 -12.89 14.46 15.75
CA ALA A 292 -13.83 14.75 14.66
C ALA A 292 -14.66 16.03 14.91
N ASP A 293 -14.36 16.79 15.94
CA ASP A 293 -14.99 18.10 16.18
C ASP A 293 -14.52 19.09 15.12
N THR A 294 -15.45 19.46 14.22
CA THR A 294 -15.17 20.36 13.08
C THR A 294 -15.36 21.84 13.43
N SER A 295 -15.71 22.21 14.67
CA SER A 295 -15.96 23.60 15.07
C SER A 295 -14.76 24.54 14.88
N LYS A 296 -13.55 23.97 14.88
CA LYS A 296 -12.28 24.69 14.71
C LYS A 296 -11.48 24.25 13.48
N ARG A 297 -12.16 23.54 12.53
CA ARG A 297 -11.54 23.20 11.25
C ARG A 297 -11.25 24.44 10.43
N VAL A 298 -10.28 24.31 9.54
CA VAL A 298 -9.98 25.37 8.57
C VAL A 298 -11.23 25.72 7.75
N SER A 299 -11.44 27.01 7.49
CA SER A 299 -12.66 27.48 6.82
C SER A 299 -12.78 27.02 5.35
N TRP A 300 -11.70 26.59 4.75
CA TRP A 300 -11.63 26.09 3.37
C TRP A 300 -11.90 24.58 3.22
N GLU A 301 -12.11 23.85 4.32
CA GLU A 301 -12.59 22.48 4.26
C GLU A 301 -13.88 22.37 3.45
N LYS A 302 -13.99 21.37 2.60
CA LYS A 302 -15.13 21.23 1.69
C LYS A 302 -16.29 20.46 2.33
N ARG A 303 -17.47 21.04 2.25
CA ARG A 303 -18.73 20.32 2.50
C ARG A 303 -19.20 19.71 1.19
N LEU A 304 -18.91 18.43 1.00
CA LEU A 304 -19.32 17.69 -0.21
C LEU A 304 -20.80 17.34 -0.14
N SER A 305 -21.49 17.34 -1.29
CA SER A 305 -22.86 16.85 -1.36
C SER A 305 -22.94 15.35 -1.05
N THR A 306 -24.08 14.91 -0.53
CA THR A 306 -24.32 13.48 -0.26
C THR A 306 -24.08 12.61 -1.49
N SER A 307 -24.49 13.05 -2.69
CA SER A 307 -24.25 12.32 -3.93
C SER A 307 -22.78 12.19 -4.27
N THR A 308 -21.96 13.23 -4.05
CA THR A 308 -20.50 13.18 -4.24
C THR A 308 -19.85 12.21 -3.26
N VAL A 309 -20.23 12.29 -1.98
CA VAL A 309 -19.72 11.38 -0.93
C VAL A 309 -20.07 9.93 -1.27
N MET A 310 -21.32 9.64 -1.61
CA MET A 310 -21.77 8.30 -2.00
C MET A 310 -21.03 7.78 -3.24
N GLY A 311 -20.80 8.63 -4.24
CA GLY A 311 -20.01 8.29 -5.42
C GLY A 311 -18.56 7.88 -5.05
N MET A 312 -17.89 8.71 -4.25
CA MET A 312 -16.49 8.47 -3.86
C MET A 312 -16.33 7.28 -2.90
N THR A 313 -17.32 7.03 -2.02
CA THR A 313 -17.26 5.92 -1.03
C THR A 313 -17.79 4.60 -1.55
N SER A 314 -18.42 4.56 -2.73
CA SER A 314 -18.83 3.33 -3.40
C SER A 314 -17.62 2.62 -4.01
N LEU A 315 -17.69 1.29 -4.14
CA LEU A 315 -16.66 0.56 -4.87
C LEU A 315 -16.57 0.98 -6.35
N GLY A 316 -17.64 1.52 -6.93
CA GLY A 316 -17.66 2.08 -8.27
C GLY A 316 -16.61 3.18 -8.50
N TYR A 317 -16.18 3.88 -7.44
CA TYR A 317 -15.10 4.87 -7.52
C TYR A 317 -13.79 4.30 -8.09
N ILE A 318 -13.46 3.05 -7.73
CA ILE A 318 -12.23 2.39 -8.19
C ILE A 318 -12.50 1.17 -9.08
N ASN A 319 -13.72 0.63 -9.09
CA ASN A 319 -14.07 -0.68 -9.65
C ASN A 319 -15.25 -0.60 -10.64
N ALA A 320 -15.35 0.47 -11.42
CA ALA A 320 -16.47 0.65 -12.35
C ALA A 320 -16.60 -0.48 -13.38
N GLU A 321 -15.51 -1.11 -13.76
CA GLU A 321 -15.43 -2.25 -14.68
C GLU A 321 -15.37 -3.64 -13.98
N GLY A 322 -15.53 -3.70 -12.66
CA GLY A 322 -15.67 -4.95 -11.91
C GLY A 322 -14.36 -5.73 -11.69
N TRP A 323 -13.18 -5.13 -11.82
CA TRP A 323 -11.89 -5.82 -11.71
C TRP A 323 -11.65 -6.51 -10.37
N LEU A 324 -12.23 -6.01 -9.27
CA LEU A 324 -12.14 -6.65 -7.95
C LEU A 324 -12.79 -8.05 -7.93
N ASN A 325 -13.79 -8.31 -8.77
CA ASN A 325 -14.48 -9.59 -8.81
C ASN A 325 -13.63 -10.69 -9.48
N GLY A 326 -12.66 -10.30 -10.30
CA GLY A 326 -11.73 -11.22 -10.98
C GLY A 326 -10.45 -11.52 -10.19
N GLN A 327 -10.39 -11.13 -8.91
CA GLN A 327 -9.23 -11.35 -8.05
C GLN A 327 -9.38 -12.58 -7.14
N PRO A 328 -8.27 -13.31 -6.82
CA PRO A 328 -8.27 -14.45 -5.92
C PRO A 328 -8.41 -14.11 -4.44
#